data_1ad2e265ad1c7f71230b32cdb7dc9f4a
#
_entry.id   1ad2e265ad1c7f71230b32cdb7dc9f4a
#
_cell.length_a   1.000
_cell.length_b   1.000
_cell.length_c   1.000
_cell.angle_alpha   90.00
_cell.angle_beta   90.00
_cell.angle_gamma   90.00
#
_symmetry.space_group_name_H-M   'P 1'
#
loop_
_entity.id
_entity.type
_entity.pdbx_description
1 polymer ?
#
loop_
_entity_poly.entity_id
_entity_poly.type
_entity_poly.pdbx_seq_one_letter_code
_entity_poly.pdbx_strand_id
1 'polypeptide(L)'
;MGKSLSFDIAALLILSLLLVSCIVRKMTSGTPNRLFLAFISFNLFATVFDILAVALDNASSTNLPALYAAHLGYLIIHNFTVPVYVLFVISLTDTWHKIRKSFWIQFVLWAPFSIVFAALLSNPFTKKMFVVDEGYQRGEWFFLIYIAVAVYAVFVIGYMVRYRRLVERSKIIAVMSYIPIGVGAMLIQMVSPSTLVEMFSAAVSLLLMSVGVQKPEEIVDSDTQFMKYSAYATDMKRNYRNEKHVDVVMLNLGSFSSINAMMGYDFSMLVLNDVVARIRKVNKLLYNKGELYYLDRGRFRMVFDEKHREKAAQAAELLVESLKEKSDFNNLDVSLNPFVILASCPEEIPDFKTLMTFGTDFHEKLKYEGRVMHVQEVYHKGLFEIQKNIDQIIEEALEFHRFQVYYQSATKVNQENRIKLMLA
;
A
#
# COMPACT_ATOMS: atom_id res chain seq x y z
N MET A 1 -22.01 -27.05 31.00
CA MET A 1 -21.27 -25.78 31.28
C MET A 1 -21.39 -24.91 30.04
N GLY A 2 -21.96 -23.69 30.16
CA GLY A 2 -22.09 -22.79 29.00
C GLY A 2 -20.72 -22.36 28.44
N LYS A 3 -20.63 -22.15 27.14
CA LYS A 3 -19.41 -21.64 26.47
C LYS A 3 -19.19 -20.20 26.88
N SER A 4 -17.95 -19.81 27.15
CA SER A 4 -17.57 -18.44 27.56
C SER A 4 -17.41 -17.53 26.37
N LEU A 5 -18.14 -16.41 26.31
CA LEU A 5 -18.08 -15.38 25.27
C LEU A 5 -16.96 -14.33 25.51
N SER A 6 -16.23 -14.43 26.62
CA SER A 6 -15.29 -13.36 27.03
C SER A 6 -14.20 -13.12 25.99
N PHE A 7 -13.65 -14.17 25.39
CA PHE A 7 -12.61 -14.07 24.38
C PHE A 7 -13.12 -13.53 23.05
N ASP A 8 -14.36 -13.92 22.65
CA ASP A 8 -14.96 -13.45 21.39
C ASP A 8 -15.35 -11.97 21.48
N ILE A 9 -15.84 -11.52 22.65
CA ILE A 9 -16.08 -10.08 22.89
C ILE A 9 -14.76 -9.29 22.83
N ALA A 10 -13.68 -9.80 23.43
CA ALA A 10 -12.37 -9.17 23.34
C ALA A 10 -11.85 -9.14 21.89
N ALA A 11 -12.04 -10.23 21.12
CA ALA A 11 -11.71 -10.28 19.70
C ALA A 11 -12.49 -9.24 18.90
N LEU A 12 -13.81 -9.14 19.14
CA LEU A 12 -14.68 -8.16 18.49
C LEU A 12 -14.19 -6.72 18.71
N LEU A 13 -13.81 -6.37 19.96
CA LEU A 13 -13.29 -5.06 20.29
C LEU A 13 -11.96 -4.79 19.58
N ILE A 14 -11.02 -5.73 19.62
CA ILE A 14 -9.71 -5.58 18.96
C ILE A 14 -9.88 -5.42 17.45
N LEU A 15 -10.68 -6.26 16.80
CA LEU A 15 -10.89 -6.21 15.34
C LEU A 15 -11.61 -4.94 14.92
N SER A 16 -12.58 -4.46 15.70
CA SER A 16 -13.29 -3.20 15.45
C SER A 16 -12.35 -2.00 15.54
N LEU A 17 -11.53 -1.91 16.60
CA LEU A 17 -10.53 -0.86 16.77
C LEU A 17 -9.49 -0.90 15.66
N LEU A 18 -9.06 -2.09 15.24
CA LEU A 18 -8.10 -2.28 14.17
C LEU A 18 -8.67 -1.81 12.83
N LEU A 19 -9.93 -2.16 12.53
CA LEU A 19 -10.62 -1.72 11.32
C LEU A 19 -10.75 -0.19 11.27
N VAL A 20 -11.23 0.42 12.36
CA VAL A 20 -11.34 1.88 12.48
C VAL A 20 -9.97 2.55 12.31
N SER A 21 -8.93 2.03 12.96
CA SER A 21 -7.56 2.53 12.83
C SER A 21 -7.08 2.52 11.39
N CYS A 22 -7.31 1.41 10.64
CA CYS A 22 -6.94 1.31 9.24
C CYS A 22 -7.70 2.31 8.34
N ILE A 23 -8.98 2.54 8.60
CA ILE A 23 -9.81 3.51 7.85
C ILE A 23 -9.37 4.93 8.13
N VAL A 24 -9.20 5.30 9.41
CA VAL A 24 -8.76 6.65 9.83
C VAL A 24 -7.39 6.99 9.26
N ARG A 25 -6.47 6.03 9.26
CA ARG A 25 -5.12 6.18 8.67
C ARG A 25 -5.13 6.13 7.14
N LYS A 26 -6.30 6.08 6.48
CA LYS A 26 -6.45 6.00 5.01
C LYS A 26 -5.63 4.86 4.37
N MET A 27 -5.48 3.75 5.08
CA MET A 27 -4.76 2.57 4.60
C MET A 27 -5.60 1.75 3.60
N THR A 28 -6.27 2.44 2.68
CA THR A 28 -7.15 1.83 1.67
C THR A 28 -6.49 1.70 0.31
N SER A 29 -5.32 2.34 0.13
CA SER A 29 -4.59 2.34 -1.14
C SER A 29 -3.64 1.15 -1.25
N GLY A 30 -3.54 0.58 -2.44
CA GLY A 30 -2.68 -0.57 -2.72
C GLY A 30 -3.33 -1.92 -2.41
N THR A 31 -2.92 -2.95 -3.19
CA THR A 31 -3.46 -4.32 -3.08
C THR A 31 -3.24 -4.95 -1.71
N PRO A 32 -2.04 -4.84 -1.06
CA PRO A 32 -1.83 -5.42 0.26
C PRO A 32 -2.77 -4.84 1.32
N ASN A 33 -2.97 -3.52 1.33
CA ASN A 33 -3.83 -2.86 2.31
C ASN A 33 -5.30 -3.25 2.13
N ARG A 34 -5.79 -3.33 0.88
CA ARG A 34 -7.17 -3.78 0.59
C ARG A 34 -7.40 -5.23 1.04
N LEU A 35 -6.43 -6.11 0.80
CA LEU A 35 -6.51 -7.50 1.25
C LEU A 35 -6.43 -7.62 2.78
N PHE A 36 -5.63 -6.79 3.43
CA PHE A 36 -5.58 -6.74 4.89
C PHE A 36 -6.90 -6.25 5.48
N LEU A 37 -7.51 -5.20 4.92
CA LEU A 37 -8.84 -4.73 5.31
C LEU A 37 -9.90 -5.82 5.12
N ALA A 38 -9.88 -6.52 3.98
CA ALA A 38 -10.77 -7.65 3.76
C ALA A 38 -10.56 -8.76 4.80
N PHE A 39 -9.30 -9.05 5.15
CA PHE A 39 -8.96 -10.05 6.15
C PHE A 39 -9.49 -9.68 7.55
N ILE A 40 -9.32 -8.42 7.97
CA ILE A 40 -9.93 -7.91 9.22
C ILE A 40 -11.45 -8.03 9.16
N SER A 41 -12.07 -7.60 8.05
CA SER A 41 -13.53 -7.60 7.91
C SER A 41 -14.12 -9.02 7.97
N PHE A 42 -13.52 -9.99 7.27
CA PHE A 42 -13.97 -11.38 7.34
C PHE A 42 -13.84 -11.96 8.75
N ASN A 43 -12.72 -11.68 9.46
CA ASN A 43 -12.58 -12.12 10.85
C ASN A 43 -13.60 -11.43 11.78
N LEU A 44 -13.88 -10.14 11.59
CA LEU A 44 -14.88 -9.40 12.34
C LEU A 44 -16.27 -10.00 12.16
N PHE A 45 -16.69 -10.26 10.92
CA PHE A 45 -17.98 -10.89 10.64
C PHE A 45 -18.03 -12.33 11.18
N ALA A 46 -16.96 -13.11 11.06
CA ALA A 46 -16.87 -14.44 11.63
C ALA A 46 -17.08 -14.39 13.16
N THR A 47 -16.42 -13.44 13.85
CA THR A 47 -16.57 -13.25 15.29
C THR A 47 -18.02 -12.89 15.69
N VAL A 48 -18.69 -12.03 14.91
CA VAL A 48 -20.09 -11.68 15.15
C VAL A 48 -21.00 -12.90 15.05
N PHE A 49 -20.81 -13.73 14.00
CA PHE A 49 -21.59 -14.96 13.84
C PHE A 49 -21.27 -16.01 14.90
N ASP A 50 -20.02 -16.09 15.38
CA ASP A 50 -19.62 -16.99 16.46
C ASP A 50 -20.27 -16.57 17.79
N ILE A 51 -20.23 -15.27 18.13
CA ILE A 51 -20.94 -14.74 19.31
C ILE A 51 -22.44 -15.05 19.23
N LEU A 52 -23.06 -14.84 18.06
CA LEU A 52 -24.49 -15.14 17.85
C LEU A 52 -24.78 -16.62 18.02
N ALA A 53 -23.96 -17.49 17.45
CA ALA A 53 -24.10 -18.94 17.56
C ALA A 53 -23.99 -19.39 19.01
N VAL A 54 -23.01 -18.92 19.77
CA VAL A 54 -22.79 -19.26 21.17
C VAL A 54 -23.90 -18.68 22.06
N ALA A 55 -24.37 -17.47 21.79
CA ALA A 55 -25.49 -16.87 22.54
C ALA A 55 -26.79 -17.67 22.35
N LEU A 56 -27.07 -18.12 21.13
CA LEU A 56 -28.20 -18.96 20.83
C LEU A 56 -28.08 -20.38 21.43
N ASP A 57 -26.86 -20.95 21.43
CA ASP A 57 -26.57 -22.26 22.00
C ASP A 57 -26.75 -22.28 23.55
N ASN A 58 -26.46 -21.13 24.21
CA ASN A 58 -26.62 -20.95 25.65
C ASN A 58 -28.06 -20.50 26.06
N ALA A 59 -28.94 -20.19 25.12
CA ALA A 59 -30.29 -19.71 25.42
C ALA A 59 -31.21 -20.82 25.90
N SER A 60 -32.11 -20.51 26.87
CA SER A 60 -33.05 -21.48 27.47
C SER A 60 -34.13 -21.98 26.51
N SER A 61 -34.42 -21.20 25.44
CA SER A 61 -35.33 -21.58 24.35
C SER A 61 -34.57 -21.54 23.04
N THR A 62 -34.13 -22.70 22.56
CA THR A 62 -33.27 -22.77 21.36
C THR A 62 -34.12 -22.73 20.10
N ASN A 63 -33.94 -21.66 19.31
CA ASN A 63 -34.45 -21.61 17.94
C ASN A 63 -33.46 -22.35 17.03
N LEU A 64 -33.73 -23.66 16.80
CA LEU A 64 -32.83 -24.52 16.00
C LEU A 64 -32.52 -23.97 14.61
N PRO A 65 -33.46 -23.42 13.81
CA PRO A 65 -33.13 -22.80 12.52
C PRO A 65 -32.18 -21.61 12.65
N ALA A 66 -32.37 -20.75 13.65
CA ALA A 66 -31.48 -19.59 13.87
C ALA A 66 -30.08 -20.02 14.32
N LEU A 67 -30.00 -21.02 15.22
CA LEU A 67 -28.73 -21.59 15.66
C LEU A 67 -27.98 -22.25 14.49
N TYR A 68 -28.70 -23.01 13.65
CA TYR A 68 -28.11 -23.60 12.44
C TYR A 68 -27.59 -22.54 11.50
N ALA A 69 -28.37 -21.48 11.22
CA ALA A 69 -27.97 -20.38 10.34
C ALA A 69 -26.75 -19.62 10.90
N ALA A 70 -26.68 -19.41 12.22
CA ALA A 70 -25.53 -18.74 12.84
C ALA A 70 -24.24 -19.57 12.70
N HIS A 71 -24.29 -20.87 12.98
CA HIS A 71 -23.12 -21.74 12.79
C HIS A 71 -22.71 -21.88 11.32
N LEU A 72 -23.69 -22.03 10.41
CA LEU A 72 -23.40 -22.10 8.98
C LEU A 72 -22.76 -20.78 8.49
N GLY A 73 -23.30 -19.63 8.90
CA GLY A 73 -22.76 -18.31 8.58
C GLY A 73 -21.33 -18.15 9.09
N TYR A 74 -21.08 -18.52 10.36
CA TYR A 74 -19.74 -18.54 10.94
C TYR A 74 -18.77 -19.37 10.10
N LEU A 75 -19.08 -20.63 9.82
CA LEU A 75 -18.19 -21.55 9.09
C LEU A 75 -17.93 -21.09 7.65
N ILE A 76 -18.96 -20.56 6.97
CA ILE A 76 -18.80 -20.02 5.62
C ILE A 76 -17.85 -18.81 5.63
N ILE A 77 -18.10 -17.81 6.50
CA ILE A 77 -17.30 -16.61 6.56
C ILE A 77 -15.87 -16.93 6.99
N HIS A 78 -15.71 -17.80 8.01
CA HIS A 78 -14.41 -18.25 8.48
C HIS A 78 -13.62 -18.98 7.38
N ASN A 79 -14.28 -19.78 6.54
CA ASN A 79 -13.63 -20.43 5.40
C ASN A 79 -13.02 -19.43 4.40
N PHE A 80 -13.57 -18.20 4.28
CA PHE A 80 -12.98 -17.14 3.43
C PHE A 80 -11.73 -16.52 4.05
N THR A 81 -11.54 -16.55 5.36
CA THR A 81 -10.41 -15.90 6.03
C THR A 81 -9.07 -16.47 5.57
N VAL A 82 -9.00 -17.80 5.35
CA VAL A 82 -7.76 -18.50 5.02
C VAL A 82 -7.24 -18.17 3.62
N PRO A 83 -8.04 -18.27 2.52
CA PRO A 83 -7.58 -17.83 1.20
C PRO A 83 -7.28 -16.33 1.15
N VAL A 84 -8.02 -15.48 1.88
CA VAL A 84 -7.71 -14.05 1.95
C VAL A 84 -6.35 -13.81 2.62
N TYR A 85 -6.03 -14.55 3.68
CA TYR A 85 -4.70 -14.53 4.28
C TYR A 85 -3.62 -14.92 3.27
N VAL A 86 -3.81 -16.00 2.50
CA VAL A 86 -2.85 -16.43 1.48
C VAL A 86 -2.67 -15.35 0.41
N LEU A 87 -3.77 -14.74 -0.07
CA LEU A 87 -3.73 -13.65 -1.03
C LEU A 87 -2.97 -12.43 -0.48
N PHE A 88 -3.18 -12.11 0.81
CA PHE A 88 -2.44 -11.06 1.50
C PHE A 88 -0.94 -11.36 1.53
N VAL A 89 -0.53 -12.57 1.91
CA VAL A 89 0.88 -13.01 1.91
C VAL A 89 1.51 -12.88 0.53
N ILE A 90 0.80 -13.31 -0.51
CA ILE A 90 1.24 -13.20 -1.90
C ILE A 90 1.42 -11.74 -2.31
N SER A 91 0.52 -10.86 -1.88
CA SER A 91 0.58 -9.44 -2.23
C SER A 91 1.80 -8.72 -1.68
N LEU A 92 2.39 -9.20 -0.57
CA LEU A 92 3.61 -8.63 0.02
C LEU A 92 4.86 -8.89 -0.82
N THR A 93 4.86 -9.92 -1.67
CA THR A 93 6.00 -10.28 -2.52
C THR A 93 5.94 -9.67 -3.91
N ASP A 94 4.80 -9.02 -4.25
CA ASP A 94 4.53 -8.44 -5.57
C ASP A 94 4.77 -9.40 -6.76
N THR A 95 4.52 -10.70 -6.53
CA THR A 95 4.68 -11.76 -7.55
C THR A 95 3.35 -12.18 -8.20
N TRP A 96 2.33 -11.33 -8.11
CA TRP A 96 0.98 -11.57 -8.58
C TRP A 96 0.90 -12.04 -10.04
N HIS A 97 1.74 -11.47 -10.92
CA HIS A 97 1.83 -11.85 -12.32
C HIS A 97 2.29 -13.29 -12.54
N LYS A 98 3.18 -13.83 -11.67
CA LYS A 98 3.64 -15.22 -11.75
C LYS A 98 2.55 -16.19 -11.34
N ILE A 99 1.73 -15.80 -10.35
CA ILE A 99 0.64 -16.62 -9.84
C ILE A 99 -0.48 -16.75 -10.86
N ARG A 100 -0.87 -15.65 -11.54
CA ARG A 100 -1.88 -15.69 -12.60
C ARG A 100 -1.51 -16.59 -13.77
N LYS A 101 -0.22 -16.78 -14.03
CA LYS A 101 0.28 -17.64 -15.12
C LYS A 101 0.43 -19.12 -14.72
N SER A 102 0.42 -19.44 -13.40
CA SER A 102 0.65 -20.80 -12.92
C SER A 102 -0.66 -21.49 -12.54
N PHE A 103 -1.10 -22.46 -13.34
CA PHE A 103 -2.27 -23.28 -13.05
C PHE A 103 -2.17 -23.99 -11.68
N TRP A 104 -1.02 -24.56 -11.34
CA TRP A 104 -0.83 -25.30 -10.10
C TRP A 104 -0.98 -24.42 -8.86
N ILE A 105 -0.48 -23.19 -8.90
CA ILE A 105 -0.63 -22.25 -7.78
C ILE A 105 -2.09 -21.84 -7.61
N GLN A 106 -2.80 -21.58 -8.70
CA GLN A 106 -4.23 -21.28 -8.64
C GLN A 106 -5.06 -22.47 -8.16
N PHE A 107 -4.70 -23.68 -8.56
CA PHE A 107 -5.35 -24.89 -8.09
C PHE A 107 -5.19 -25.07 -6.58
N VAL A 108 -3.96 -24.96 -6.04
CA VAL A 108 -3.70 -25.05 -4.60
C VAL A 108 -4.40 -23.92 -3.83
N LEU A 109 -4.53 -22.74 -4.44
CA LEU A 109 -5.20 -21.60 -3.83
C LEU A 109 -6.72 -21.78 -3.73
N TRP A 110 -7.36 -22.32 -4.76
CA TRP A 110 -8.82 -22.35 -4.83
C TRP A 110 -9.44 -23.71 -4.53
N ALA A 111 -8.76 -24.83 -4.78
CA ALA A 111 -9.34 -26.15 -4.61
C ALA A 111 -9.70 -26.49 -3.16
N PRO A 112 -8.81 -26.30 -2.15
CA PRO A 112 -9.19 -26.60 -0.76
C PRO A 112 -10.36 -25.75 -0.29
N PHE A 113 -10.38 -24.45 -0.62
CA PHE A 113 -11.50 -23.55 -0.33
C PHE A 113 -12.80 -24.05 -0.95
N SER A 114 -12.78 -24.38 -2.26
CA SER A 114 -13.98 -24.80 -2.99
C SER A 114 -14.57 -26.11 -2.47
N ILE A 115 -13.71 -27.05 -2.07
CA ILE A 115 -14.12 -28.33 -1.50
C ILE A 115 -14.84 -28.10 -0.18
N VAL A 116 -14.25 -27.33 0.75
CA VAL A 116 -14.88 -27.03 2.04
C VAL A 116 -16.16 -26.22 1.85
N PHE A 117 -16.14 -25.22 0.96
CA PHE A 117 -17.30 -24.39 0.67
C PHE A 117 -18.48 -25.21 0.10
N ALA A 118 -18.21 -26.11 -0.84
CA ALA A 118 -19.23 -27.02 -1.39
C ALA A 118 -19.77 -27.97 -0.32
N ALA A 119 -18.91 -28.50 0.56
CA ALA A 119 -19.32 -29.35 1.68
C ALA A 119 -20.21 -28.57 2.68
N LEU A 120 -19.88 -27.31 2.98
CA LEU A 120 -20.71 -26.45 3.83
C LEU A 120 -22.07 -26.13 3.21
N LEU A 121 -22.11 -25.81 1.89
CA LEU A 121 -23.35 -25.55 1.18
C LEU A 121 -24.24 -26.81 1.07
N SER A 122 -23.65 -28.00 1.00
CA SER A 122 -24.40 -29.27 0.98
C SER A 122 -24.87 -29.69 2.36
N ASN A 123 -24.42 -29.09 3.44
CA ASN A 123 -24.69 -29.52 4.82
C ASN A 123 -26.18 -29.53 5.20
N PRO A 124 -27.05 -28.60 4.70
CA PRO A 124 -28.49 -28.68 4.98
C PRO A 124 -29.13 -30.01 4.59
N PHE A 125 -28.57 -30.66 3.55
CA PHE A 125 -29.07 -31.93 3.01
C PHE A 125 -28.32 -33.16 3.57
N THR A 126 -26.97 -33.00 3.70
CA THR A 126 -26.10 -34.15 4.04
C THR A 126 -25.91 -34.33 5.55
N LYS A 127 -26.01 -33.25 6.33
CA LYS A 127 -25.71 -33.20 7.78
C LYS A 127 -24.30 -33.73 8.14
N LYS A 128 -23.36 -33.77 7.18
CA LYS A 128 -22.02 -34.37 7.36
C LYS A 128 -20.98 -33.43 7.88
N MET A 129 -21.13 -32.10 7.70
CA MET A 129 -20.20 -31.10 8.22
C MET A 129 -20.48 -30.82 9.71
N PHE A 130 -21.73 -30.58 10.08
CA PHE A 130 -22.19 -30.40 11.46
C PHE A 130 -23.66 -30.64 11.57
N VAL A 131 -24.09 -30.94 12.81
CA VAL A 131 -25.50 -31.17 13.18
C VAL A 131 -25.85 -30.27 14.38
N VAL A 132 -27.09 -29.82 14.43
CA VAL A 132 -27.63 -28.98 15.50
C VAL A 132 -28.95 -29.59 15.97
N ASP A 133 -28.89 -30.70 16.71
CA ASP A 133 -30.10 -31.35 17.27
C ASP A 133 -30.22 -31.05 18.78
N GLU A 134 -29.24 -31.45 19.59
CA GLU A 134 -29.14 -31.17 21.03
C GLU A 134 -27.97 -30.21 21.36
N GLY A 135 -27.75 -29.21 20.50
CA GLY A 135 -26.58 -28.33 20.48
C GLY A 135 -25.65 -28.64 19.28
N TYR A 136 -24.62 -27.81 19.11
CA TYR A 136 -23.69 -27.97 18.01
C TYR A 136 -22.80 -29.19 18.17
N GLN A 137 -22.79 -30.07 17.17
CA GLN A 137 -21.92 -31.24 17.08
C GLN A 137 -21.21 -31.28 15.72
N ARG A 138 -19.90 -31.59 15.73
CA ARG A 138 -19.08 -31.74 14.51
C ARG A 138 -19.47 -33.04 13.82
N GLY A 139 -19.69 -32.95 12.50
CA GLY A 139 -19.95 -34.12 11.65
C GLY A 139 -18.67 -34.78 11.13
N GLU A 140 -18.87 -35.90 10.43
CA GLU A 140 -17.78 -36.73 9.88
C GLU A 140 -16.86 -35.94 8.92
N TRP A 141 -17.37 -35.02 8.11
CA TRP A 141 -16.60 -34.26 7.12
C TRP A 141 -15.93 -33.01 7.69
N PHE A 142 -16.08 -32.74 8.98
CA PHE A 142 -15.47 -31.56 9.60
C PHE A 142 -13.94 -31.54 9.47
N PHE A 143 -13.30 -32.72 9.35
CA PHE A 143 -11.85 -32.84 9.15
C PHE A 143 -11.36 -32.17 7.85
N LEU A 144 -12.23 -31.97 6.83
CA LEU A 144 -11.87 -31.27 5.59
C LEU A 144 -11.37 -29.84 5.85
N ILE A 145 -11.93 -29.17 6.87
CA ILE A 145 -11.46 -27.83 7.29
C ILE A 145 -10.01 -27.90 7.76
N TYR A 146 -9.65 -28.89 8.57
CA TYR A 146 -8.29 -29.05 9.07
C TYR A 146 -7.29 -29.36 7.96
N ILE A 147 -7.69 -30.22 7.01
CA ILE A 147 -6.86 -30.52 5.83
C ILE A 147 -6.64 -29.23 5.00
N ALA A 148 -7.71 -28.47 4.74
CA ALA A 148 -7.59 -27.24 3.98
C ALA A 148 -6.64 -26.24 4.66
N VAL A 149 -6.77 -26.03 5.97
CA VAL A 149 -5.89 -25.15 6.75
C VAL A 149 -4.44 -25.65 6.72
N ALA A 150 -4.21 -26.96 6.84
CA ALA A 150 -2.87 -27.54 6.76
C ALA A 150 -2.22 -27.33 5.36
N VAL A 151 -2.98 -27.53 4.28
CA VAL A 151 -2.52 -27.28 2.91
C VAL A 151 -2.12 -25.81 2.73
N TYR A 152 -2.94 -24.88 3.19
CA TYR A 152 -2.63 -23.46 3.12
C TYR A 152 -1.42 -23.07 3.99
N ALA A 153 -1.29 -23.64 5.19
CA ALA A 153 -0.15 -23.39 6.06
C ALA A 153 1.17 -23.84 5.40
N VAL A 154 1.20 -25.06 4.84
CA VAL A 154 2.37 -25.59 4.11
C VAL A 154 2.66 -24.72 2.88
N PHE A 155 1.64 -24.31 2.13
CA PHE A 155 1.80 -23.41 0.99
C PHE A 155 2.40 -22.07 1.40
N VAL A 156 1.90 -21.41 2.44
CA VAL A 156 2.40 -20.12 2.93
C VAL A 156 3.83 -20.23 3.40
N ILE A 157 4.16 -21.26 4.17
CA ILE A 157 5.53 -21.50 4.66
C ILE A 157 6.48 -21.68 3.47
N GLY A 158 6.18 -22.59 2.55
CA GLY A 158 6.99 -22.83 1.35
C GLY A 158 7.14 -21.58 0.47
N TYR A 159 6.04 -20.84 0.31
CA TYR A 159 6.03 -19.60 -0.44
C TYR A 159 6.91 -18.50 0.20
N MET A 160 6.79 -18.30 1.51
CA MET A 160 7.62 -17.31 2.23
C MET A 160 9.10 -17.70 2.25
N VAL A 161 9.44 -18.98 2.41
CA VAL A 161 10.83 -19.47 2.31
C VAL A 161 11.39 -19.20 0.92
N ARG A 162 10.61 -19.46 -0.14
CA ARG A 162 11.03 -19.26 -1.55
C ARG A 162 11.28 -17.79 -1.89
N TYR A 163 10.47 -16.89 -1.35
CA TYR A 163 10.50 -15.46 -1.66
C TYR A 163 11.02 -14.58 -0.51
N ARG A 164 11.67 -15.16 0.51
CA ARG A 164 12.15 -14.46 1.72
C ARG A 164 13.07 -13.26 1.46
N ARG A 165 13.75 -13.23 0.31
CA ARG A 165 14.64 -12.13 -0.08
C ARG A 165 13.91 -10.91 -0.61
N LEU A 166 12.62 -11.03 -0.94
CA LEU A 166 11.79 -9.95 -1.47
C LEU A 166 11.00 -9.21 -0.40
N VAL A 167 10.96 -9.75 0.83
CA VAL A 167 10.16 -9.20 1.94
C VAL A 167 11.08 -8.92 3.12
N GLU A 168 10.86 -7.82 3.79
CA GLU A 168 11.58 -7.43 5.01
C GLU A 168 11.37 -8.47 6.13
N ARG A 169 12.41 -8.75 6.91
CA ARG A 169 12.35 -9.77 7.98
C ARG A 169 11.25 -9.51 9.01
N SER A 170 11.05 -8.26 9.39
CA SER A 170 9.97 -7.84 10.30
C SER A 170 8.58 -8.24 9.79
N LYS A 171 8.33 -8.02 8.49
CA LYS A 171 7.07 -8.38 7.82
C LYS A 171 6.88 -9.90 7.75
N ILE A 172 7.97 -10.65 7.47
CA ILE A 172 7.92 -12.12 7.46
C ILE A 172 7.52 -12.65 8.84
N ILE A 173 8.18 -12.17 9.91
CA ILE A 173 7.88 -12.62 11.29
C ILE A 173 6.43 -12.30 11.66
N ALA A 174 5.96 -11.09 11.38
CA ALA A 174 4.59 -10.67 11.69
C ALA A 174 3.53 -11.51 10.96
N VAL A 175 3.76 -11.83 9.70
CA VAL A 175 2.83 -12.63 8.91
C VAL A 175 2.89 -14.10 9.31
N MET A 176 4.09 -14.65 9.48
CA MET A 176 4.28 -16.06 9.86
C MET A 176 3.80 -16.37 11.28
N SER A 177 3.68 -15.38 12.17
CA SER A 177 3.14 -15.57 13.53
C SER A 177 1.68 -16.03 13.56
N TYR A 178 0.91 -15.78 12.50
CA TYR A 178 -0.48 -16.22 12.39
C TYR A 178 -0.64 -17.74 12.53
N ILE A 179 0.27 -18.50 11.90
CA ILE A 179 0.19 -19.97 11.87
C ILE A 179 0.41 -20.56 13.27
N PRO A 180 1.53 -20.30 14.00
CA PRO A 180 1.74 -20.88 15.32
C PRO A 180 0.74 -20.39 16.37
N ILE A 181 0.25 -19.13 16.28
CA ILE A 181 -0.78 -18.62 17.19
C ILE A 181 -2.09 -19.36 16.94
N GLY A 182 -2.51 -19.55 15.69
CA GLY A 182 -3.72 -20.30 15.34
C GLY A 182 -3.64 -21.79 15.76
N VAL A 183 -2.49 -22.43 15.52
CA VAL A 183 -2.26 -23.80 15.99
C VAL A 183 -2.31 -23.90 17.52
N GLY A 184 -1.71 -22.92 18.22
CA GLY A 184 -1.78 -22.87 19.70
C GLY A 184 -3.22 -22.72 20.21
N ALA A 185 -4.03 -21.87 19.60
CA ALA A 185 -5.44 -21.73 19.92
C ALA A 185 -6.22 -23.04 19.70
N MET A 186 -5.97 -23.71 18.59
CA MET A 186 -6.59 -25.01 18.29
C MET A 186 -6.24 -26.07 19.35
N LEU A 187 -4.96 -26.15 19.78
CA LEU A 187 -4.53 -27.07 20.83
C LEU A 187 -5.21 -26.75 22.18
N ILE A 188 -5.32 -25.48 22.55
CA ILE A 188 -6.05 -25.06 23.75
C ILE A 188 -7.51 -25.51 23.69
N GLN A 189 -8.18 -25.33 22.56
CA GLN A 189 -9.57 -25.73 22.35
C GLN A 189 -9.77 -27.26 22.37
N MET A 190 -8.75 -28.03 21.97
CA MET A 190 -8.79 -29.50 22.09
C MET A 190 -8.75 -29.95 23.55
N VAL A 191 -8.01 -29.25 24.42
CA VAL A 191 -7.91 -29.57 25.86
C VAL A 191 -9.11 -29.01 26.64
N SER A 192 -9.58 -27.82 26.25
CA SER A 192 -10.70 -27.14 26.91
C SER A 192 -11.75 -26.67 25.89
N PRO A 193 -12.67 -27.53 25.46
CA PRO A 193 -13.67 -27.22 24.43
C PRO A 193 -14.66 -26.09 24.79
N SER A 194 -14.78 -25.75 26.06
CA SER A 194 -15.61 -24.63 26.54
C SER A 194 -14.94 -23.27 26.37
N THR A 195 -13.61 -23.24 26.09
CA THR A 195 -12.83 -22.03 25.97
C THR A 195 -12.65 -21.68 24.51
N LEU A 196 -13.43 -20.72 24.00
CA LEU A 196 -13.38 -20.28 22.61
C LEU A 196 -12.27 -19.23 22.44
N VAL A 197 -11.08 -19.63 22.01
CA VAL A 197 -9.91 -18.75 21.85
C VAL A 197 -9.53 -18.51 20.39
N GLU A 198 -10.21 -19.13 19.45
CA GLU A 198 -9.86 -19.09 18.02
C GLU A 198 -9.95 -17.68 17.46
N MET A 199 -11.09 -17.00 17.64
CA MET A 199 -11.28 -15.63 17.15
C MET A 199 -10.38 -14.64 17.86
N PHE A 200 -10.11 -14.83 19.16
CA PHE A 200 -9.18 -14.00 19.91
C PHE A 200 -7.75 -14.15 19.39
N SER A 201 -7.31 -15.37 19.09
CA SER A 201 -5.99 -15.63 18.53
C SER A 201 -5.81 -15.01 17.14
N ALA A 202 -6.85 -15.07 16.31
CA ALA A 202 -6.89 -14.39 15.02
C ALA A 202 -6.80 -12.87 15.17
N ALA A 203 -7.53 -12.28 16.12
CA ALA A 203 -7.48 -10.84 16.42
C ALA A 203 -6.09 -10.39 16.87
N VAL A 204 -5.44 -11.14 17.78
CA VAL A 204 -4.07 -10.87 18.24
C VAL A 204 -3.08 -10.99 17.09
N SER A 205 -3.21 -12.00 16.24
CA SER A 205 -2.35 -12.19 15.08
C SER A 205 -2.47 -11.03 14.08
N LEU A 206 -3.71 -10.57 13.83
CA LEU A 206 -3.98 -9.41 12.97
C LEU A 206 -3.42 -8.12 13.56
N LEU A 207 -3.47 -7.96 14.89
CA LEU A 207 -2.84 -6.84 15.58
C LEU A 207 -1.31 -6.85 15.38
N LEU A 208 -0.66 -8.01 15.55
CA LEU A 208 0.78 -8.18 15.29
C LEU A 208 1.13 -7.89 13.83
N MET A 209 0.30 -8.35 12.88
CA MET A 209 0.48 -8.03 11.47
C MET A 209 0.33 -6.53 11.19
N SER A 210 -0.63 -5.86 11.83
CA SER A 210 -0.80 -4.41 11.68
C SER A 210 0.44 -3.65 12.09
N VAL A 211 1.05 -4.02 13.22
CA VAL A 211 2.27 -3.38 13.72
C VAL A 211 3.49 -3.73 12.85
N GLY A 212 3.62 -4.99 12.43
CA GLY A 212 4.81 -5.47 11.72
C GLY A 212 4.82 -5.20 10.22
N VAL A 213 3.63 -5.15 9.58
CA VAL A 213 3.52 -5.00 8.11
C VAL A 213 3.14 -3.60 7.70
N GLN A 214 2.26 -2.96 8.47
CA GLN A 214 1.70 -1.66 8.14
C GLN A 214 2.44 -0.56 8.92
N LYS A 215 3.33 0.11 8.21
CA LYS A 215 4.01 1.32 8.71
C LYS A 215 3.49 2.52 7.89
N PRO A 216 2.40 3.18 8.30
CA PRO A 216 1.82 4.30 7.55
C PRO A 216 2.82 5.46 7.42
N GLU A 217 3.70 5.64 8.39
CA GLU A 217 4.75 6.67 8.40
C GLU A 217 5.80 6.46 7.29
N GLU A 218 5.97 5.24 6.77
CA GLU A 218 6.83 4.96 5.62
C GLU A 218 6.17 5.29 4.28
N ILE A 219 4.83 5.36 4.23
CA ILE A 219 4.04 5.50 3.01
C ILE A 219 3.52 6.91 2.83
N VAL A 220 3.11 7.56 3.93
CA VAL A 220 2.48 8.89 3.92
C VAL A 220 3.41 9.90 4.54
N ASP A 221 3.52 11.04 3.91
CA ASP A 221 4.27 12.19 4.40
C ASP A 221 3.49 12.91 5.51
N SER A 222 4.17 13.25 6.63
CA SER A 222 3.53 13.85 7.81
C SER A 222 2.96 15.24 7.54
N ASP A 223 3.62 16.02 6.70
CA ASP A 223 3.30 17.43 6.50
C ASP A 223 2.23 17.61 5.43
N THR A 224 2.40 16.92 4.30
CA THR A 224 1.49 17.04 3.16
C THR A 224 0.32 16.08 3.21
N GLN A 225 0.42 14.98 3.97
CA GLN A 225 -0.54 13.87 3.96
C GLN A 225 -0.73 13.24 2.56
N PHE A 226 0.27 13.39 1.68
CA PHE A 226 0.36 12.70 0.40
C PHE A 226 1.28 11.48 0.53
N MET A 227 1.20 10.56 -0.42
CA MET A 227 2.10 9.40 -0.44
C MET A 227 3.54 9.85 -0.72
N LYS A 228 4.52 9.23 -0.04
CA LYS A 228 5.95 9.53 -0.18
C LYS A 228 6.53 8.99 -1.49
N TYR A 229 7.76 9.44 -1.79
CA TYR A 229 8.57 8.93 -2.90
C TYR A 229 8.68 7.39 -2.93
N SER A 230 8.84 6.74 -1.78
CA SER A 230 8.92 5.27 -1.68
C SER A 230 7.65 4.58 -2.19
N ALA A 231 6.49 5.14 -1.88
CA ALA A 231 5.21 4.66 -2.39
C ALA A 231 5.08 4.89 -3.89
N TYR A 232 5.40 6.10 -4.39
CA TYR A 232 5.43 6.42 -5.82
C TYR A 232 6.32 5.46 -6.61
N ALA A 233 7.56 5.26 -6.16
CA ALA A 233 8.49 4.35 -6.82
C ALA A 233 7.98 2.90 -6.86
N THR A 234 7.37 2.45 -5.76
CA THR A 234 6.80 1.09 -5.67
C THR A 234 5.60 0.92 -6.61
N ASP A 235 4.68 1.90 -6.63
CA ASP A 235 3.47 1.85 -7.44
C ASP A 235 3.82 1.95 -8.94
N MET A 236 4.72 2.85 -9.33
CA MET A 236 5.15 2.96 -10.72
C MET A 236 5.92 1.73 -11.19
N LYS A 237 6.83 1.18 -10.38
CA LYS A 237 7.52 -0.07 -10.70
C LYS A 237 6.53 -1.23 -10.89
N ARG A 238 5.47 -1.29 -10.10
CA ARG A 238 4.38 -2.27 -10.24
C ARG A 238 3.59 -2.05 -11.53
N ASN A 239 3.25 -0.79 -11.87
CA ASN A 239 2.50 -0.46 -13.07
C ASN A 239 3.28 -0.86 -14.33
N TYR A 240 4.55 -0.52 -14.44
CA TYR A 240 5.41 -0.94 -15.55
C TYR A 240 5.54 -2.46 -15.66
N ARG A 241 5.71 -3.17 -14.53
CA ARG A 241 5.81 -4.63 -14.54
C ARG A 241 4.51 -5.33 -14.97
N ASN A 242 3.37 -4.71 -14.68
CA ASN A 242 2.06 -5.24 -15.04
C ASN A 242 1.54 -4.69 -16.37
N GLU A 243 2.38 -3.97 -17.13
CA GLU A 243 2.04 -3.34 -18.40
C GLU A 243 0.76 -2.48 -18.32
N LYS A 244 0.59 -1.79 -17.18
CA LYS A 244 -0.54 -0.88 -16.98
C LYS A 244 -0.23 0.49 -17.56
N HIS A 245 -1.19 1.02 -18.30
CA HIS A 245 -1.16 2.39 -18.79
C HIS A 245 -1.60 3.35 -17.67
N VAL A 246 -0.80 4.37 -17.41
CA VAL A 246 -1.09 5.44 -16.44
C VAL A 246 -0.59 6.77 -16.97
N ASP A 247 -1.32 7.84 -16.65
CA ASP A 247 -0.89 9.19 -16.94
C ASP A 247 -0.40 9.86 -15.65
N VAL A 248 0.76 10.49 -15.72
CA VAL A 248 1.44 11.12 -14.60
C VAL A 248 1.54 12.62 -14.84
N VAL A 249 0.88 13.39 -13.98
CA VAL A 249 1.08 14.85 -13.92
C VAL A 249 2.21 15.11 -12.93
N MET A 250 3.32 15.63 -13.45
CA MET A 250 4.52 15.97 -12.68
C MET A 250 4.54 17.46 -12.40
N LEU A 251 4.47 17.86 -11.15
CA LEU A 251 4.58 19.24 -10.71
C LEU A 251 5.88 19.42 -9.93
N ASN A 252 6.73 20.35 -10.37
CA ASN A 252 7.91 20.81 -9.64
C ASN A 252 7.81 22.33 -9.43
N LEU A 253 8.03 22.79 -8.19
CA LEU A 253 8.07 24.22 -7.85
C LEU A 253 9.50 24.74 -7.98
N GLY A 254 9.78 25.50 -9.04
CA GLY A 254 11.12 25.98 -9.36
C GLY A 254 11.73 26.87 -8.27
N SER A 255 10.89 27.62 -7.55
CA SER A 255 11.36 28.56 -6.52
C SER A 255 11.42 27.98 -5.11
N PHE A 256 10.95 26.74 -4.88
CA PHE A 256 10.76 26.21 -3.51
C PHE A 256 12.08 26.08 -2.73
N SER A 257 13.13 25.57 -3.37
CA SER A 257 14.45 25.44 -2.73
C SER A 257 15.04 26.81 -2.35
N SER A 258 14.87 27.82 -3.22
CA SER A 258 15.29 29.19 -2.95
C SER A 258 14.48 29.84 -1.82
N ILE A 259 13.18 29.61 -1.79
CA ILE A 259 12.28 30.09 -0.71
C ILE A 259 12.77 29.50 0.62
N ASN A 260 13.01 28.19 0.69
CA ASN A 260 13.48 27.54 1.91
C ASN A 260 14.87 28.07 2.36
N ALA A 261 15.78 28.29 1.42
CA ALA A 261 17.12 28.80 1.74
C ALA A 261 17.10 30.25 2.22
N MET A 262 16.23 31.11 1.67
CA MET A 262 16.18 32.53 1.94
C MET A 262 15.27 32.88 3.14
N MET A 263 14.12 32.22 3.23
CA MET A 263 13.04 32.56 4.18
C MET A 263 12.94 31.58 5.37
N GLY A 264 13.68 30.48 5.33
CA GLY A 264 13.71 29.46 6.36
C GLY A 264 12.56 28.45 6.28
N TYR A 265 12.64 27.46 7.21
CA TYR A 265 11.75 26.30 7.23
C TYR A 265 10.27 26.68 7.48
N ASP A 266 9.98 27.52 8.47
CA ASP A 266 8.60 27.83 8.85
C ASP A 266 7.85 28.51 7.72
N PHE A 267 8.49 29.44 7.01
CA PHE A 267 7.88 30.11 5.87
C PHE A 267 7.69 29.13 4.70
N SER A 268 8.66 28.28 4.42
CA SER A 268 8.53 27.26 3.36
C SER A 268 7.38 26.27 3.64
N MET A 269 7.10 25.98 4.90
CA MET A 269 5.97 25.15 5.31
C MET A 269 4.61 25.83 5.09
N LEU A 270 4.51 27.15 5.28
CA LEU A 270 3.30 27.90 4.93
C LEU A 270 3.04 27.83 3.41
N VAL A 271 4.08 28.02 2.60
CA VAL A 271 4.00 27.88 1.14
C VAL A 271 3.60 26.47 0.74
N LEU A 272 4.21 25.43 1.35
CA LEU A 272 3.91 24.05 1.08
C LEU A 272 2.44 23.72 1.37
N ASN A 273 1.91 24.19 2.49
CA ASN A 273 0.52 23.97 2.87
C ASN A 273 -0.47 24.60 1.91
N ASP A 274 -0.19 25.81 1.41
CA ASP A 274 -1.03 26.45 0.38
C ASP A 274 -1.04 25.63 -0.92
N VAL A 275 0.14 25.22 -1.38
CA VAL A 275 0.25 24.37 -2.59
C VAL A 275 -0.50 23.05 -2.41
N VAL A 276 -0.36 22.39 -1.27
CA VAL A 276 -1.08 21.15 -0.94
C VAL A 276 -2.59 21.36 -0.95
N ALA A 277 -3.07 22.49 -0.41
CA ALA A 277 -4.49 22.84 -0.43
C ALA A 277 -5.01 23.02 -1.87
N ARG A 278 -4.25 23.69 -2.73
CA ARG A 278 -4.58 23.89 -4.16
C ARG A 278 -4.59 22.56 -4.92
N ILE A 279 -3.59 21.68 -4.73
CA ILE A 279 -3.55 20.35 -5.34
C ILE A 279 -4.76 19.52 -4.91
N ARG A 280 -5.13 19.54 -3.61
CA ARG A 280 -6.33 18.85 -3.11
C ARG A 280 -7.60 19.40 -3.73
N LYS A 281 -7.71 20.72 -3.88
CA LYS A 281 -8.86 21.36 -4.53
C LYS A 281 -9.00 20.90 -5.98
N VAL A 282 -7.91 20.88 -6.75
CA VAL A 282 -7.91 20.37 -8.12
C VAL A 282 -8.32 18.90 -8.16
N ASN A 283 -7.74 18.05 -7.31
CA ASN A 283 -8.09 16.62 -7.28
C ASN A 283 -9.58 16.41 -6.89
N LYS A 284 -10.11 17.21 -5.97
CA LYS A 284 -11.54 17.18 -5.58
C LYS A 284 -12.46 17.54 -6.74
N LEU A 285 -12.11 18.55 -7.56
CA LEU A 285 -12.84 18.88 -8.78
C LEU A 285 -12.89 17.73 -9.78
N LEU A 286 -11.87 16.87 -9.76
CA LEU A 286 -11.76 15.67 -10.59
C LEU A 286 -12.29 14.40 -9.91
N TYR A 287 -13.12 14.54 -8.87
CA TYR A 287 -13.74 13.46 -8.09
C TYR A 287 -12.73 12.57 -7.37
N ASN A 288 -11.58 13.11 -6.94
CA ASN A 288 -10.49 12.41 -6.26
C ASN A 288 -9.96 11.18 -7.05
N LYS A 289 -9.84 11.31 -8.37
CA LYS A 289 -9.38 10.21 -9.23
C LYS A 289 -7.86 10.14 -9.38
N GLY A 290 -7.14 11.22 -9.07
CA GLY A 290 -5.68 11.23 -9.04
C GLY A 290 -5.14 10.70 -7.71
N GLU A 291 -4.16 9.78 -7.77
CA GLU A 291 -3.35 9.39 -6.61
C GLU A 291 -2.24 10.42 -6.40
N LEU A 292 -2.15 10.97 -5.17
CA LEU A 292 -1.29 12.11 -4.86
C LEU A 292 -0.01 11.69 -4.14
N TYR A 293 1.14 12.13 -4.67
CA TYR A 293 2.45 11.85 -4.11
C TYR A 293 3.24 13.13 -3.90
N TYR A 294 3.95 13.20 -2.78
CA TYR A 294 4.96 14.21 -2.49
C TYR A 294 6.33 13.56 -2.45
N LEU A 295 7.23 14.02 -3.30
CA LEU A 295 8.54 13.41 -3.41
C LEU A 295 9.55 14.04 -2.45
N ASP A 296 9.68 15.34 -2.47
CA ASP A 296 10.39 16.25 -1.58
C ASP A 296 10.54 17.63 -2.28
N ARG A 297 11.13 18.61 -1.61
CA ARG A 297 11.58 19.92 -2.17
C ARG A 297 10.60 20.55 -3.16
N GLY A 298 9.28 20.49 -2.87
CA GLY A 298 8.26 21.05 -3.75
C GLY A 298 7.98 20.24 -5.02
N ARG A 299 8.28 18.94 -5.02
CA ARG A 299 8.00 18.02 -6.14
C ARG A 299 6.80 17.15 -5.83
N PHE A 300 5.77 17.24 -6.68
CA PHE A 300 4.53 16.48 -6.54
C PHE A 300 4.26 15.65 -7.78
N ARG A 301 3.53 14.56 -7.59
CA ARG A 301 3.04 13.69 -8.66
C ARG A 301 1.57 13.41 -8.44
N MET A 302 0.79 13.45 -9.52
CA MET A 302 -0.59 13.01 -9.53
C MET A 302 -0.72 11.96 -10.62
N VAL A 303 -1.09 10.73 -10.22
CA VAL A 303 -1.15 9.54 -11.10
C VAL A 303 -2.60 9.19 -11.36
N PHE A 304 -2.94 9.00 -12.62
CA PHE A 304 -4.27 8.61 -13.08
C PHE A 304 -4.21 7.27 -13.81
N ASP A 305 -5.20 6.43 -13.58
CA ASP A 305 -5.41 5.21 -14.37
C ASP A 305 -5.83 5.56 -15.79
N GLU A 306 -5.59 4.67 -16.77
CA GLU A 306 -5.97 4.80 -18.18
C GLU A 306 -7.43 5.26 -18.38
N LYS A 307 -8.35 4.77 -17.55
CA LYS A 307 -9.78 5.15 -17.59
C LYS A 307 -10.03 6.64 -17.30
N HIS A 308 -9.04 7.35 -16.77
CA HIS A 308 -9.13 8.74 -16.36
C HIS A 308 -8.12 9.65 -17.06
N ARG A 309 -7.64 9.23 -18.24
CA ARG A 309 -6.66 9.99 -19.06
C ARG A 309 -7.06 11.45 -19.30
N GLU A 310 -8.32 11.70 -19.67
CA GLU A 310 -8.81 13.07 -19.87
C GLU A 310 -8.72 13.93 -18.60
N LYS A 311 -8.88 13.30 -17.41
CA LYS A 311 -8.75 14.01 -16.14
C LYS A 311 -7.30 14.35 -15.80
N ALA A 312 -6.34 13.60 -16.31
CA ALA A 312 -4.92 13.92 -16.15
C ALA A 312 -4.57 15.21 -16.90
N ALA A 313 -5.03 15.38 -18.14
CA ALA A 313 -4.83 16.61 -18.89
C ALA A 313 -5.52 17.80 -18.21
N GLN A 314 -6.77 17.64 -17.78
CA GLN A 314 -7.51 18.69 -17.03
C GLN A 314 -6.79 19.04 -15.71
N ALA A 315 -6.24 18.03 -15.00
CA ALA A 315 -5.48 18.27 -13.77
C ALA A 315 -4.24 19.13 -14.02
N ALA A 316 -3.50 18.82 -15.10
CA ALA A 316 -2.30 19.57 -15.46
C ALA A 316 -2.61 21.05 -15.74
N GLU A 317 -3.66 21.33 -16.51
CA GLU A 317 -4.10 22.70 -16.81
C GLU A 317 -4.58 23.45 -15.56
N LEU A 318 -5.44 22.84 -14.77
CA LEU A 318 -5.96 23.43 -13.52
C LEU A 318 -4.85 23.71 -12.50
N LEU A 319 -3.82 22.85 -12.43
CA LEU A 319 -2.66 23.06 -11.56
C LEU A 319 -1.86 24.29 -12.02
N VAL A 320 -1.58 24.41 -13.32
CA VAL A 320 -0.88 25.59 -13.85
C VAL A 320 -1.68 26.86 -13.55
N GLU A 321 -2.98 26.88 -13.81
CA GLU A 321 -3.84 28.04 -13.57
C GLU A 321 -3.90 28.41 -12.09
N SER A 322 -4.15 27.42 -11.22
CA SER A 322 -4.26 27.62 -9.77
C SER A 322 -2.97 28.12 -9.12
N LEU A 323 -1.80 27.72 -9.66
CA LEU A 323 -0.49 28.04 -9.09
C LEU A 323 0.19 29.24 -9.77
N LYS A 324 -0.36 29.77 -10.87
CA LYS A 324 0.06 31.06 -11.45
C LYS A 324 -0.30 32.24 -10.58
N GLU A 325 -1.44 32.16 -9.87
CA GLU A 325 -1.84 33.19 -8.95
C GLU A 325 -0.83 33.32 -7.83
N LYS A 326 -0.33 34.52 -7.64
CA LYS A 326 0.56 34.83 -6.53
C LYS A 326 -0.13 34.55 -5.22
N SER A 327 0.57 33.92 -4.33
CA SER A 327 0.09 33.69 -2.96
C SER A 327 0.63 34.83 -2.09
N ASP A 328 -0.28 35.52 -1.40
CA ASP A 328 0.07 36.51 -0.39
C ASP A 328 0.32 35.81 0.94
N PHE A 329 1.57 35.84 1.37
CA PHE A 329 1.98 35.34 2.68
C PHE A 329 2.49 36.52 3.51
N ASN A 330 1.68 37.03 4.45
CA ASN A 330 2.06 38.13 5.33
C ASN A 330 2.55 39.37 4.56
N ASN A 331 1.83 39.80 3.54
CA ASN A 331 2.17 40.89 2.62
C ASN A 331 3.41 40.64 1.73
N LEU A 332 3.81 39.38 1.57
CA LEU A 332 4.86 38.98 0.63
C LEU A 332 4.28 38.23 -0.56
N ASP A 333 4.40 38.81 -1.73
CA ASP A 333 4.04 38.18 -3.00
C ASP A 333 5.07 37.11 -3.38
N VAL A 334 4.71 35.83 -3.29
CA VAL A 334 5.59 34.71 -3.63
C VAL A 334 5.23 34.14 -4.99
N SER A 335 6.19 34.10 -5.91
CA SER A 335 6.05 33.40 -7.19
C SER A 335 6.62 32.00 -7.08
N LEU A 336 5.77 30.98 -7.35
CA LEU A 336 6.13 29.57 -7.19
C LEU A 336 6.79 28.98 -8.43
N ASN A 337 6.64 29.60 -9.62
CA ASN A 337 7.11 29.09 -10.91
C ASN A 337 6.79 27.58 -11.09
N PRO A 338 5.50 27.22 -11.18
CA PRO A 338 5.12 25.80 -11.26
C PRO A 338 5.45 25.23 -12.63
N PHE A 339 6.37 24.28 -12.69
CA PHE A 339 6.65 23.47 -13.87
C PHE A 339 5.75 22.24 -13.86
N VAL A 340 4.87 22.13 -14.84
CA VAL A 340 3.93 21.00 -14.97
C VAL A 340 4.20 20.26 -16.25
N ILE A 341 4.46 18.95 -16.14
CA ILE A 341 4.60 18.04 -17.27
C ILE A 341 3.50 16.97 -17.19
N LEU A 342 2.87 16.72 -18.33
CA LEU A 342 1.99 15.57 -18.50
C LEU A 342 2.77 14.48 -19.24
N ALA A 343 2.80 13.27 -18.67
CA ALA A 343 3.50 12.12 -19.20
C ALA A 343 2.59 10.89 -19.24
N SER A 344 2.51 10.23 -20.39
CA SER A 344 1.82 8.96 -20.56
C SER A 344 2.81 7.80 -20.48
N CYS A 345 2.57 6.86 -19.57
CA CYS A 345 3.44 5.72 -19.31
C CYS A 345 2.68 4.40 -19.64
N PRO A 346 3.27 3.46 -20.38
CA PRO A 346 4.66 3.45 -20.90
C PRO A 346 4.85 4.12 -22.27
N GLU A 347 3.84 4.76 -22.87
CA GLU A 347 3.86 5.23 -24.27
C GLU A 347 4.96 6.26 -24.52
N GLU A 348 5.07 7.30 -23.66
CA GLU A 348 6.06 8.36 -23.83
C GLU A 348 7.32 8.08 -23.01
N ILE A 349 7.18 7.40 -21.87
CA ILE A 349 8.31 7.01 -21.01
C ILE A 349 8.28 5.49 -20.88
N PRO A 350 9.13 4.77 -21.62
CA PRO A 350 8.99 3.32 -21.82
C PRO A 350 9.34 2.45 -20.62
N ASP A 351 10.16 2.95 -19.69
CA ASP A 351 10.62 2.16 -18.56
C ASP A 351 10.68 2.95 -17.24
N PHE A 352 10.65 2.19 -16.14
CA PHE A 352 10.66 2.76 -14.79
C PHE A 352 11.91 3.59 -14.47
N LYS A 353 13.11 3.17 -14.92
CA LYS A 353 14.36 3.88 -14.66
C LYS A 353 14.32 5.26 -15.33
N THR A 354 13.88 5.30 -16.56
CA THR A 354 13.69 6.52 -17.34
C THR A 354 12.71 7.48 -16.67
N LEU A 355 11.55 6.96 -16.17
CA LEU A 355 10.58 7.76 -15.43
C LEU A 355 11.19 8.42 -14.18
N MET A 356 11.93 7.64 -13.39
CA MET A 356 12.52 8.15 -12.15
C MET A 356 13.59 9.20 -12.41
N THR A 357 14.40 9.02 -13.44
CA THR A 357 15.44 9.98 -13.85
C THR A 357 14.83 11.25 -14.45
N PHE A 358 13.83 11.09 -15.34
CA PHE A 358 13.18 12.20 -16.02
C PHE A 358 12.47 13.17 -15.05
N GLY A 359 11.79 12.61 -14.04
CA GLY A 359 10.95 13.40 -13.13
C GLY A 359 11.72 14.22 -12.08
N THR A 360 13.06 14.08 -11.95
CA THR A 360 13.75 14.61 -10.79
C THR A 360 13.97 16.13 -10.86
N ASP A 361 14.77 16.61 -11.78
CA ASP A 361 15.24 18.01 -11.74
C ASP A 361 15.08 18.76 -13.08
N PHE A 362 14.04 18.39 -13.83
CA PHE A 362 13.80 19.03 -15.14
C PHE A 362 13.59 20.55 -15.03
N HIS A 363 13.07 21.07 -13.93
CA HIS A 363 12.82 22.49 -13.72
C HIS A 363 14.10 23.34 -13.61
N GLU A 364 15.23 22.76 -13.18
CA GLU A 364 16.49 23.50 -13.07
C GLU A 364 17.08 23.90 -14.42
N LYS A 365 16.71 23.17 -15.47
CA LYS A 365 17.26 23.30 -16.81
C LYS A 365 16.31 23.90 -17.84
N LEU A 366 15.05 24.12 -17.45
CA LEU A 366 14.00 24.65 -18.30
C LEU A 366 13.67 26.10 -17.93
N LYS A 367 13.41 26.92 -18.95
CA LYS A 367 12.84 28.23 -18.73
C LYS A 367 11.36 28.09 -18.38
N TYR A 368 10.92 28.79 -17.32
CA TYR A 368 9.53 28.81 -16.94
C TYR A 368 8.65 29.49 -18.02
N GLU A 369 7.67 28.76 -18.55
CA GLU A 369 6.78 29.23 -19.61
C GLU A 369 5.33 29.40 -19.14
N GLY A 370 5.00 28.97 -17.94
CA GLY A 370 3.66 29.10 -17.35
C GLY A 370 2.57 28.31 -18.08
N ARG A 371 2.92 27.17 -18.70
CA ARG A 371 1.98 26.27 -19.39
C ARG A 371 2.30 24.82 -19.07
N VAL A 372 1.40 23.93 -19.42
CA VAL A 372 1.65 22.50 -19.40
C VAL A 372 2.66 22.15 -20.51
N MET A 373 3.65 21.35 -20.18
CA MET A 373 4.63 20.82 -21.12
C MET A 373 4.40 19.31 -21.32
N HIS A 374 4.72 18.83 -22.51
CA HIS A 374 4.70 17.41 -22.82
C HIS A 374 6.11 16.81 -22.78
N VAL A 375 6.22 15.53 -22.51
CA VAL A 375 7.49 14.80 -22.40
C VAL A 375 8.38 15.04 -23.60
N GLN A 376 7.83 14.98 -24.83
CA GLN A 376 8.56 15.17 -26.08
C GLN A 376 9.26 16.54 -26.18
N GLU A 377 8.62 17.62 -25.68
CA GLU A 377 9.21 18.96 -25.68
C GLU A 377 10.46 19.04 -24.78
N VAL A 378 10.45 18.28 -23.67
CA VAL A 378 11.57 18.22 -22.73
C VAL A 378 12.69 17.36 -23.29
N TYR A 379 12.38 16.28 -24.01
CA TYR A 379 13.36 15.44 -24.72
C TYR A 379 14.12 16.23 -25.78
N HIS A 380 13.42 17.00 -26.61
CA HIS A 380 14.04 17.77 -27.69
C HIS A 380 14.96 18.88 -27.20
N LYS A 381 14.89 19.33 -25.96
CA LYS A 381 15.81 20.31 -25.38
C LYS A 381 17.19 19.73 -25.00
N GLY A 382 17.51 18.49 -25.40
CA GLY A 382 18.82 17.86 -25.32
C GLY A 382 19.32 17.46 -23.93
N LEU A 383 18.56 17.81 -22.88
CA LEU A 383 18.99 17.65 -21.49
C LEU A 383 18.80 16.23 -20.96
N PHE A 384 17.81 15.52 -21.47
CA PHE A 384 17.50 14.17 -21.03
C PHE A 384 18.44 13.13 -21.64
N GLU A 385 18.85 13.30 -22.89
CA GLU A 385 19.82 12.39 -23.53
C GLU A 385 21.17 12.42 -22.82
N ILE A 386 21.60 13.57 -22.34
CA ILE A 386 22.82 13.68 -21.55
C ILE A 386 22.71 12.93 -20.24
N GLN A 387 21.59 13.06 -19.52
CA GLN A 387 21.37 12.33 -18.26
C GLN A 387 21.20 10.82 -18.46
N LYS A 388 20.52 10.41 -19.53
CA LYS A 388 20.36 9.00 -19.86
C LYS A 388 21.67 8.30 -20.19
N ASN A 389 22.57 9.01 -20.84
CA ASN A 389 23.83 8.50 -21.34
C ASN A 389 25.04 8.96 -20.48
N ILE A 390 24.81 9.53 -19.29
CA ILE A 390 25.88 10.12 -18.47
C ILE A 390 26.95 9.08 -18.10
N ASP A 391 26.55 7.86 -17.78
CA ASP A 391 27.49 6.77 -17.46
C ASP A 391 28.37 6.45 -18.68
N GLN A 392 27.77 6.35 -19.87
CA GLN A 392 28.49 6.11 -21.12
C GLN A 392 29.40 7.29 -21.49
N ILE A 393 28.94 8.54 -21.31
CA ILE A 393 29.74 9.74 -21.55
C ILE A 393 30.93 9.78 -20.60
N ILE A 394 30.76 9.41 -19.33
CA ILE A 394 31.82 9.31 -18.33
C ILE A 394 32.84 8.23 -18.72
N GLU A 395 32.34 7.03 -19.09
CA GLU A 395 33.20 5.94 -19.55
C GLU A 395 34.01 6.32 -20.78
N GLU A 396 33.37 6.90 -21.81
CA GLU A 396 34.07 7.41 -23.00
C GLU A 396 35.07 8.53 -22.66
N ALA A 397 34.71 9.43 -21.74
CA ALA A 397 35.60 10.52 -21.33
C ALA A 397 36.84 9.99 -20.55
N LEU A 398 36.67 8.91 -19.76
CA LEU A 398 37.78 8.22 -19.10
C LEU A 398 38.70 7.50 -20.10
N GLU A 399 38.09 6.74 -21.03
CA GLU A 399 38.82 5.98 -22.04
C GLU A 399 39.65 6.89 -22.96
N PHE A 400 39.11 8.03 -23.37
CA PHE A 400 39.76 9.00 -24.25
C PHE A 400 40.50 10.12 -23.50
N HIS A 401 40.71 10.03 -22.20
CA HIS A 401 41.40 11.02 -21.36
C HIS A 401 40.90 12.46 -21.54
N ARG A 402 39.58 12.63 -21.69
CA ARG A 402 38.95 13.94 -21.93
C ARG A 402 38.64 14.73 -20.68
N PHE A 403 38.91 14.19 -19.47
CA PHE A 403 38.73 14.93 -18.23
C PHE A 403 39.76 16.05 -18.09
N GLN A 404 39.26 17.24 -17.75
CA GLN A 404 40.09 18.38 -17.39
C GLN A 404 39.87 18.72 -15.92
N VAL A 405 40.96 18.88 -15.18
CA VAL A 405 40.93 19.26 -13.79
C VAL A 405 40.96 20.78 -13.68
N TYR A 406 39.91 21.36 -13.07
CA TYR A 406 39.83 22.78 -12.77
C TYR A 406 40.04 23.01 -11.27
N TYR A 407 40.89 23.96 -10.92
CA TYR A 407 41.13 24.35 -9.54
C TYR A 407 40.36 25.62 -9.24
N GLN A 408 39.52 25.61 -8.23
CA GLN A 408 38.85 26.79 -7.72
C GLN A 408 39.49 27.20 -6.40
N SER A 409 40.02 28.42 -6.32
CA SER A 409 40.57 28.95 -5.10
C SER A 409 39.46 29.36 -4.12
N ALA A 410 39.37 28.67 -2.97
CA ALA A 410 38.52 29.10 -1.88
C ALA A 410 39.31 29.96 -0.89
N THR A 411 38.81 31.15 -0.61
CA THR A 411 39.44 32.07 0.37
C THR A 411 38.50 32.15 1.58
N LYS A 412 38.98 31.69 2.72
CA LYS A 412 38.26 31.91 3.98
C LYS A 412 38.53 33.36 4.44
N VAL A 413 37.50 34.19 4.40
CA VAL A 413 37.59 35.57 4.89
C VAL A 413 37.42 35.55 6.39
N ASN A 414 38.50 35.46 7.16
CA ASN A 414 38.52 35.91 8.56
C ASN A 414 39.18 37.28 8.55
N GLN A 415 38.74 38.17 9.43
CA GLN A 415 39.19 39.58 9.44
C GLN A 415 40.70 39.80 9.65
N GLU A 416 41.46 38.75 9.99
CA GLU A 416 42.93 38.91 10.24
C GLU A 416 43.85 37.98 9.44
N ASN A 417 43.37 36.88 8.80
CA ASN A 417 44.26 36.02 8.01
C ASN A 417 43.55 35.42 6.80
N ARG A 418 44.08 35.70 5.62
CA ARG A 418 43.64 35.08 4.36
C ARG A 418 44.35 33.74 4.16
N ILE A 419 43.66 32.63 4.39
CA ILE A 419 44.16 31.30 4.05
C ILE A 419 43.58 30.92 2.68
N LYS A 420 44.44 30.71 1.68
CA LYS A 420 44.05 30.13 0.40
C LYS A 420 44.00 28.61 0.54
N LEU A 421 42.80 28.03 0.49
CA LEU A 421 42.62 26.61 0.29
C LEU A 421 42.45 26.34 -1.19
N MET A 422 43.33 25.55 -1.79
CA MET A 422 43.14 24.98 -3.12
C MET A 422 42.40 23.64 -2.93
N LEU A 423 41.21 23.52 -3.48
CA LEU A 423 40.50 22.26 -3.63
C LEU A 423 40.77 21.74 -5.04
N ALA A 424 41.24 20.50 -5.12
CA ALA A 424 41.42 19.77 -6.37
C ALA A 424 40.12 19.01 -6.71
#